data_5ac1224ec7edac7bbabef60363746f56
#
_entry.id   5ac1224ec7edac7bbabef60363746f56
#
_cell.length_a   1.000
_cell.length_b   1.000
_cell.length_c   1.000
_cell.angle_alpha   90.00
_cell.angle_beta   90.00
_cell.angle_gamma   90.00
#
_symmetry.space_group_name_H-M   'P 1'
#
loop_
_entity.id
_entity.type
_entity.pdbx_description
1 polymer ?
#
loop_
_entity_poly.entity_id
_entity_poly.type
_entity_poly.pdbx_seq_one_letter_code
_entity_poly.pdbx_strand_id
1 'polypeptide(L)'
;MTFSELREKEVINVNDGARLGRIIDIVFEQEDACVDSIVVPGPKCFSDIMKGVRQGYPIKWRCIKAVGVDVILVDVDTNQLYNGIP
;
A
#
# COMPACT_ATOMS: atom_id res chain seq x y z
N MET A 1 -6.86 16.97 -1.20
CA MET A 1 -7.09 15.70 -0.49
C MET A 1 -6.21 15.63 0.75
N THR A 2 -6.80 15.25 1.86
CA THR A 2 -6.07 15.14 3.11
C THR A 2 -5.58 13.71 3.31
N PHE A 3 -4.65 13.55 4.22
CA PHE A 3 -4.22 12.21 4.61
C PHE A 3 -5.36 11.40 5.23
N SER A 4 -6.19 12.07 6.01
CA SER A 4 -7.36 11.40 6.62
C SER A 4 -8.29 10.82 5.57
N GLU A 5 -8.51 11.56 4.48
CA GLU A 5 -9.31 11.04 3.37
C GLU A 5 -8.62 9.88 2.67
N LEU A 6 -7.31 10.00 2.48
CA LEU A 6 -6.55 9.00 1.77
C LEU A 6 -6.56 7.64 2.50
N ARG A 7 -6.40 7.68 3.82
CA ARG A 7 -6.32 6.45 4.60
C ARG A 7 -7.65 5.74 4.78
N GLU A 8 -8.75 6.39 4.45
CA GLU A 8 -10.06 5.75 4.49
C GLU A 8 -10.36 4.93 3.24
N LYS A 9 -9.58 5.11 2.20
CA LYS A 9 -9.78 4.42 0.93
C LYS A 9 -9.08 3.07 0.93
N GLU A 10 -9.67 2.12 0.21
CA GLU A 10 -9.07 0.80 0.09
C GLU A 10 -8.10 0.79 -1.09
N VAL A 11 -6.93 0.20 -0.87
CA VAL A 11 -5.91 0.09 -1.91
C VAL A 11 -6.14 -1.21 -2.67
N ILE A 12 -6.26 -1.10 -3.99
CA ILE A 12 -6.51 -2.23 -4.87
C ILE A 12 -5.43 -2.26 -5.93
N ASN A 13 -4.83 -3.43 -6.10
CA ASN A 13 -3.81 -3.64 -7.11
C ASN A 13 -4.48 -3.98 -8.44
N VAL A 14 -4.30 -3.12 -9.44
CA VAL A 14 -4.93 -3.37 -10.74
C VAL A 14 -4.26 -4.51 -11.50
N ASN A 15 -3.03 -4.85 -11.12
CA ASN A 15 -2.28 -5.92 -11.77
C ASN A 15 -2.97 -7.28 -11.60
N ASP A 16 -3.47 -7.56 -10.42
CA ASP A 16 -4.08 -8.86 -10.11
C ASP A 16 -5.44 -8.76 -9.42
N GLY A 17 -5.95 -7.55 -9.20
CA GLY A 17 -7.21 -7.34 -8.54
C GLY A 17 -7.18 -7.54 -7.03
N ALA A 18 -6.02 -7.72 -6.45
CA ALA A 18 -5.92 -7.99 -5.02
C ALA A 18 -6.27 -6.76 -4.20
N ARG A 19 -6.98 -6.99 -3.11
CA ARG A 19 -7.26 -5.96 -2.12
C ARG A 19 -6.11 -5.93 -1.13
N LEU A 20 -5.43 -4.81 -1.04
CA LEU A 20 -4.25 -4.68 -0.20
C LEU A 20 -4.56 -4.02 1.14
N GLY A 21 -5.80 -3.64 1.37
CA GLY A 21 -6.22 -3.03 2.61
C GLY A 21 -6.11 -1.53 2.59
N ARG A 22 -6.24 -0.91 3.75
CA ARG A 22 -6.15 0.54 3.88
C ARG A 22 -4.74 0.93 4.28
N ILE A 23 -4.36 2.15 3.95
CA ILE A 23 -3.05 2.67 4.30
C ILE A 23 -2.89 2.67 5.82
N ILE A 24 -1.81 2.07 6.30
CA ILE A 24 -1.50 2.04 7.74
C ILE A 24 -0.36 2.96 8.10
N ASP A 25 0.42 3.41 7.12
CA ASP A 25 1.51 4.34 7.37
C ASP A 25 1.94 5.02 6.08
N ILE A 26 2.72 6.08 6.21
CA ILE A 26 3.31 6.80 5.07
C ILE A 26 4.79 6.99 5.35
N VAL A 27 5.60 6.75 4.33
CA VAL A 27 7.04 6.97 4.39
C VAL A 27 7.37 8.24 3.61
N PHE A 28 8.08 9.15 4.25
CA PHE A 28 8.50 10.40 3.64
C PHE A 28 9.97 10.34 3.24
N GLU A 29 10.27 10.97 2.13
CA GLU A 29 11.65 11.22 1.74
C GLU A 29 12.16 12.42 2.55
N GLN A 30 13.19 12.22 3.35
CA GLN A 30 13.66 13.25 4.25
C GLN A 30 14.23 14.46 3.53
N GLU A 31 14.93 14.23 2.44
CA GLU A 31 15.59 15.33 1.73
C GLU A 31 14.61 16.25 1.03
N ASP A 32 13.59 15.67 0.41
CA ASP A 32 12.63 16.44 -0.39
C ASP A 32 11.34 16.73 0.37
N ALA A 33 11.16 16.11 1.52
CA ALA A 33 9.91 16.19 2.29
C ALA A 33 8.70 15.75 1.47
N CYS A 34 8.91 14.87 0.52
CA CYS A 34 7.86 14.32 -0.33
C CYS A 34 7.49 12.91 0.13
N VAL A 35 6.29 12.46 -0.24
CA VAL A 35 5.87 11.11 0.08
C VAL A 35 6.64 10.13 -0.78
N ASP A 36 7.35 9.20 -0.15
CA ASP A 36 8.08 8.16 -0.86
C ASP A 36 7.19 6.95 -1.12
N SER A 37 6.49 6.51 -0.09
CA SER A 37 5.70 5.28 -0.18
C SER A 37 4.50 5.37 0.74
N ILE A 38 3.48 4.58 0.40
CA ILE A 38 2.40 4.27 1.33
C ILE A 38 2.62 2.84 1.82
N VAL A 39 2.19 2.56 3.04
CA VAL A 39 2.34 1.22 3.63
C VAL A 39 0.96 0.63 3.81
N VAL A 40 0.78 -0.58 3.31
CA VAL A 40 -0.51 -1.29 3.39
C VAL A 40 -0.30 -2.64 4.04
N PRO A 41 -1.35 -3.24 4.64
CA PRO A 41 -1.21 -4.56 5.27
C PRO A 41 -0.99 -5.70 4.28
N GLY A 42 -1.43 -5.52 3.03
CA GLY A 42 -1.29 -6.55 2.02
C GLY A 42 -2.53 -7.43 1.90
N PRO A 43 -2.47 -8.44 1.04
CA PRO A 43 -3.60 -9.36 0.87
C PRO A 43 -3.94 -10.06 2.18
N LYS A 44 -5.22 -10.29 2.40
CA LYS A 44 -5.72 -10.81 3.66
C LYS A 44 -5.12 -12.17 4.02
N CYS A 45 -5.05 -13.06 3.05
CA CYS A 45 -4.51 -14.39 3.28
C CYS A 45 -3.05 -14.34 3.74
N PHE A 46 -2.32 -13.39 3.21
CA PHE A 46 -0.92 -13.23 3.56
C PHE A 46 -0.77 -12.62 4.96
N SER A 47 -1.67 -11.70 5.29
CA SER A 47 -1.67 -11.11 6.63
C SER A 47 -1.87 -12.16 7.71
N ASP A 48 -2.70 -13.16 7.45
CA ASP A 48 -2.95 -14.23 8.40
C ASP A 48 -1.70 -15.08 8.62
N ILE A 49 -0.95 -15.33 7.55
CA ILE A 49 0.29 -16.10 7.64
C ILE A 49 1.34 -15.33 8.43
N MET A 50 1.34 -14.02 8.27
CA MET A 50 2.30 -13.13 8.91
C MET A 50 1.79 -12.62 10.26
N LYS A 51 0.90 -13.34 10.87
CA LYS A 51 0.31 -12.98 12.14
C LYS A 51 1.40 -12.73 13.18
N GLY A 52 1.33 -11.58 13.81
CA GLY A 52 2.35 -11.17 14.76
C GLY A 52 3.45 -10.33 14.16
N VAL A 53 3.56 -10.31 12.85
CA VAL A 53 4.51 -9.45 12.15
C VAL A 53 3.75 -8.22 11.68
N ARG A 54 4.03 -7.10 12.28
CA ARG A 54 3.31 -5.85 11.96
C ARG A 54 4.02 -5.06 10.88
N GLN A 55 4.60 -5.75 9.95
CA GLN A 55 5.23 -5.10 8.84
C GLN A 55 4.23 -5.03 7.70
N GLY A 56 3.96 -3.82 7.27
CA GLY A 56 3.18 -3.63 6.06
C GLY A 56 4.07 -3.71 4.84
N TYR A 57 3.45 -3.56 3.68
CA TYR A 57 4.14 -3.54 2.40
C TYR A 57 4.23 -2.11 1.90
N PRO A 58 5.45 -1.61 1.67
CA PRO A 58 5.59 -0.27 1.10
C PRO A 58 5.30 -0.32 -0.39
N ILE A 59 4.45 0.61 -0.82
CA ILE A 59 4.13 0.80 -2.24
C ILE A 59 4.61 2.18 -2.60
N LYS A 60 5.50 2.25 -3.59
CA LYS A 60 6.04 3.52 -4.03
C LYS A 60 4.94 4.43 -4.54
N TRP A 61 5.04 5.70 -4.21
CA TRP A 61 4.05 6.69 -4.61
C TRP A 61 3.83 6.70 -6.12
N ARG A 62 4.89 6.47 -6.89
CA ARG A 62 4.81 6.45 -8.35
C ARG A 62 4.00 5.27 -8.88
N CYS A 63 3.74 4.26 -8.06
CA CYS A 63 2.93 3.10 -8.47
C CYS A 63 1.45 3.36 -8.34
N ILE A 64 1.05 4.50 -7.75
CA ILE A 64 -0.35 4.85 -7.64
C ILE A 64 -0.83 5.33 -9.01
N LYS A 65 -1.85 4.66 -9.54
CA LYS A 65 -2.39 4.96 -10.87
C LYS A 65 -3.54 5.94 -10.80
N ALA A 66 -4.38 5.82 -9.80
CA ALA A 66 -5.54 6.69 -9.66
C ALA A 66 -6.02 6.69 -8.22
N VAL A 67 -6.64 7.79 -7.83
CA VAL A 67 -7.28 7.91 -6.52
C VAL A 67 -8.75 8.22 -6.77
N GLY A 68 -9.60 7.28 -6.39
CA GLY A 68 -11.04 7.44 -6.52
C GLY A 68 -11.67 7.92 -5.22
N VAL A 69 -13.00 7.88 -5.19
CA VAL A 69 -13.74 8.30 -4.00
C VAL A 69 -13.49 7.32 -2.85
N ASP A 70 -13.54 6.03 -3.14
CA ASP A 70 -13.45 4.99 -2.12
C ASP A 70 -12.23 4.09 -2.27
N VAL A 71 -11.46 4.24 -3.34
CA VAL A 71 -10.37 3.33 -3.66
C VAL A 71 -9.14 4.09 -4.12
N ILE A 72 -7.99 3.45 -3.93
CA ILE A 72 -6.72 3.87 -4.50
C ILE A 72 -6.24 2.73 -5.37
N LEU A 73 -6.02 3.00 -6.66
CA LEU A 73 -5.57 1.99 -7.59
C LEU A 73 -4.06 2.07 -7.73
N VAL A 74 -3.41 0.96 -7.50
CA VAL A 74 -1.95 0.85 -7.63
C VAL A 74 -1.61 -0.24 -8.63
N ASP A 75 -0.42 -0.18 -9.17
CA ASP A 75 0.07 -1.19 -10.11
C ASP A 75 1.40 -1.69 -9.59
N VAL A 76 1.37 -2.82 -8.90
CA VAL A 76 2.56 -3.43 -8.33
C VAL A 76 2.57 -4.92 -8.64
N ASP A 77 3.78 -5.48 -8.68
CA ASP A 77 3.94 -6.91 -8.86
C ASP A 77 3.85 -7.57 -7.49
N THR A 78 2.78 -8.32 -7.27
CA THR A 78 2.57 -8.98 -5.97
C THR A 78 3.67 -9.98 -5.63
N ASN A 79 4.30 -10.57 -6.63
CA ASN A 79 5.44 -11.45 -6.38
C ASN A 79 6.59 -10.68 -5.76
N GLN A 80 6.82 -9.45 -6.21
CA GLN A 80 7.84 -8.61 -5.61
C GLN A 80 7.47 -8.18 -4.21
N LEU A 81 6.19 -7.93 -3.96
CA LEU A 81 5.72 -7.63 -2.62
C LEU A 81 6.06 -8.76 -1.66
N TYR A 82 5.71 -9.98 -2.04
CA TYR A 82 5.94 -11.13 -1.15
C TYR A 82 7.41 -11.43 -1.00
N ASN A 83 8.18 -11.34 -2.07
CA ASN A 83 9.60 -11.63 -2.04
C ASN A 83 10.41 -10.54 -1.36
N GLY A 84 9.87 -9.34 -1.26
CA GLY A 84 10.54 -8.23 -0.61
C GLY A 84 10.44 -8.23 0.91
N ILE A 85 9.76 -9.21 1.48
CA ILE A 85 9.61 -9.30 2.93
C ILE A 85 10.82 -10.01 3.50
N PRO A 86 11.50 -9.38 4.45
CA PRO A 86 12.64 -10.02 5.11
C PRO A 86 12.25 -11.24 5.91
#